data_32a5dcee7b66853f1826777e28c4027d
#
_entry.id   32a5dcee7b66853f1826777e28c4027d
#
_cell.length_a   1.000
_cell.length_b   1.000
_cell.length_c   1.000
_cell.angle_alpha   90.00
_cell.angle_beta   90.00
_cell.angle_gamma   90.00
#
_symmetry.space_group_name_H-M   'P 1'
#
loop_
_entity.id
_entity.type
_entity.pdbx_description
1 polymer ?
#
loop_
_entity_poly.entity_id
_entity_poly.type
_entity_poly.pdbx_seq_one_letter_code
_entity_poly.pdbx_strand_id
1 'polypeptide(L)'
;YEVKSVVLSDGEAKYGNYKYKVWYPVQQAGRERPRPLVITLNGTGGSCDKDEPIFRHLASWGFVVAGNTDAQTATGFSAEWTLDQALAANQDSKSPLYHQIDEKEIGIVGYSQGGAGAYNTLEGKDGDKFKTMVTVSGVTESIGEKLHLPVWIYDPSKVTIPVFMAAGTGILDRKLITPLDEMKENYSKIQSKTAAMGRRKDADHLDIQTAADAYI
;
A
#
# COMPACT_ATOMS: atom_id res chain seq x y z
N TYR A 1 -4.91 -19.24 6.13
CA TYR A 1 -5.99 -19.44 5.16
C TYR A 1 -5.43 -19.87 3.80
N GLU A 2 -6.20 -20.67 3.04
CA GLU A 2 -6.01 -20.81 1.59
C GLU A 2 -6.30 -19.46 0.93
N VAL A 3 -5.53 -19.10 -0.11
CA VAL A 3 -5.63 -17.80 -0.77
C VAL A 3 -6.00 -17.95 -2.23
N LYS A 4 -7.04 -17.24 -2.65
CA LYS A 4 -7.43 -17.05 -4.04
C LYS A 4 -7.18 -15.62 -4.51
N SER A 5 -7.22 -15.40 -5.81
CA SER A 5 -7.17 -14.08 -6.41
C SER A 5 -8.20 -13.93 -7.52
N VAL A 6 -8.62 -12.68 -7.75
CA VAL A 6 -9.55 -12.30 -8.82
C VAL A 6 -9.10 -10.99 -9.45
N VAL A 7 -9.23 -10.87 -10.76
CA VAL A 7 -9.10 -9.60 -11.48
C VAL A 7 -10.45 -8.91 -11.46
N LEU A 8 -10.50 -7.68 -10.96
CA LEU A 8 -11.73 -6.88 -10.88
C LEU A 8 -12.00 -6.16 -12.19
N SER A 9 -10.96 -5.55 -12.78
CA SER A 9 -11.01 -4.94 -14.10
C SER A 9 -9.62 -4.94 -14.73
N ASP A 10 -9.55 -4.86 -16.06
CA ASP A 10 -8.31 -4.88 -16.83
C ASP A 10 -8.42 -3.95 -18.04
N GLY A 11 -7.63 -2.88 -18.05
CA GLY A 11 -7.52 -1.95 -19.18
C GLY A 11 -8.73 -1.02 -19.38
N GLU A 12 -9.53 -0.73 -18.37
CA GLU A 12 -10.63 0.23 -18.48
C GLU A 12 -10.14 1.69 -18.39
N ALA A 13 -10.44 2.50 -19.41
CA ALA A 13 -9.97 3.90 -19.51
C ALA A 13 -10.35 4.77 -18.31
N LYS A 14 -11.54 4.58 -17.74
CA LYS A 14 -12.01 5.32 -16.54
C LYS A 14 -11.16 5.05 -15.28
N TYR A 15 -10.37 3.98 -15.30
CA TYR A 15 -9.46 3.58 -14.23
C TYR A 15 -8.00 3.53 -14.70
N GLY A 16 -7.61 4.42 -15.62
CA GLY A 16 -6.23 4.60 -16.06
C GLY A 16 -5.67 3.47 -16.93
N ASN A 17 -6.49 2.61 -17.49
CA ASN A 17 -6.09 1.42 -18.26
C ASN A 17 -5.21 0.43 -17.48
N TYR A 18 -5.36 0.38 -16.17
CA TYR A 18 -4.63 -0.55 -15.32
C TYR A 18 -5.45 -1.82 -15.05
N LYS A 19 -4.75 -2.91 -14.75
CA LYS A 19 -5.35 -4.11 -14.17
C LYS A 19 -5.47 -3.93 -12.66
N TYR A 20 -6.62 -4.26 -12.10
CA TYR A 20 -6.91 -4.28 -10.66
C TYR A 20 -7.13 -5.71 -10.21
N LYS A 21 -6.39 -6.15 -9.20
CA LYS A 21 -6.39 -7.54 -8.73
C LYS A 21 -6.49 -7.59 -7.21
N VAL A 22 -7.22 -8.57 -6.72
CA VAL A 22 -7.42 -8.81 -5.29
C VAL A 22 -7.00 -10.23 -4.94
N TRP A 23 -6.28 -10.36 -3.84
CA TRP A 23 -5.97 -11.62 -3.16
C TRP A 23 -6.77 -11.68 -1.87
N TYR A 24 -7.42 -12.80 -1.61
CA TYR A 24 -8.34 -12.93 -0.47
C TYR A 24 -8.32 -14.33 0.12
N PRO A 25 -8.56 -14.45 1.46
CA PRO A 25 -8.66 -15.73 2.13
C PRO A 25 -9.93 -16.45 1.71
N VAL A 26 -9.82 -17.75 1.42
CA VAL A 26 -11.00 -18.59 1.21
C VAL A 26 -11.74 -18.71 2.54
N GLN A 27 -13.01 -18.33 2.55
CA GLN A 27 -13.85 -18.45 3.73
C GLN A 27 -14.23 -19.91 4.00
N GLN A 28 -14.25 -20.29 5.26
CA GLN A 28 -14.71 -21.61 5.68
C GLN A 28 -16.22 -21.54 5.97
N ALA A 29 -16.96 -22.54 5.52
CA ALA A 29 -18.40 -22.63 5.76
C ALA A 29 -18.73 -22.53 7.26
N GLY A 30 -19.68 -21.67 7.61
CA GLY A 30 -20.08 -21.38 8.98
C GLY A 30 -19.13 -20.47 9.77
N ARG A 31 -18.10 -19.90 9.10
CA ARG A 31 -17.16 -18.94 9.69
C ARG A 31 -16.94 -17.71 8.80
N GLU A 32 -17.93 -17.45 7.95
CA GLU A 32 -17.91 -16.29 7.05
C GLU A 32 -17.98 -15.01 7.89
N ARG A 33 -17.04 -14.11 7.60
CA ARG A 33 -17.03 -12.77 8.18
C ARG A 33 -16.31 -11.80 7.27
N PRO A 34 -16.69 -10.52 7.23
CA PRO A 34 -15.91 -9.49 6.56
C PRO A 34 -14.47 -9.44 7.10
N ARG A 35 -13.53 -9.05 6.24
CA ARG A 35 -12.10 -9.00 6.52
C ARG A 35 -11.56 -7.61 6.28
N PRO A 36 -10.55 -7.18 7.03
CA PRO A 36 -9.87 -5.92 6.75
C PRO A 36 -9.33 -5.89 5.32
N LEU A 37 -9.44 -4.73 4.66
CA LEU A 37 -8.92 -4.48 3.33
C LEU A 37 -7.56 -3.78 3.42
N VAL A 38 -6.59 -4.21 2.62
CA VAL A 38 -5.31 -3.53 2.44
C VAL A 38 -5.19 -3.09 0.98
N ILE A 39 -5.09 -1.80 0.76
CA ILE A 39 -4.77 -1.20 -0.55
C ILE A 39 -3.26 -1.07 -0.67
N THR A 40 -2.68 -1.50 -1.79
CA THR A 40 -1.24 -1.50 -2.00
C THR A 40 -0.83 -0.60 -3.16
N LEU A 41 0.28 0.11 -2.99
CA LEU A 41 0.87 1.01 -3.97
C LEU A 41 2.29 0.57 -4.32
N ASN A 42 2.51 0.29 -5.60
CA ASN A 42 3.78 -0.22 -6.12
C ASN A 42 4.91 0.82 -6.10
N GLY A 43 6.15 0.36 -6.15
CA GLY A 43 7.31 1.19 -6.49
C GLY A 43 7.34 1.57 -7.98
N THR A 44 8.26 2.46 -8.34
CA THR A 44 8.46 2.94 -9.72
C THR A 44 8.72 1.78 -10.69
N GLY A 45 7.95 1.71 -11.77
CA GLY A 45 8.02 0.61 -12.74
C GLY A 45 7.53 -0.73 -12.21
N GLY A 46 6.92 -0.74 -11.01
CA GLY A 46 6.34 -1.92 -10.37
C GLY A 46 4.94 -2.26 -10.86
N SER A 47 4.43 -3.35 -10.34
CA SER A 47 3.04 -3.76 -10.48
C SER A 47 2.67 -4.72 -9.36
N CYS A 48 1.40 -4.82 -9.04
CA CYS A 48 0.90 -5.76 -8.04
C CYS A 48 1.25 -7.24 -8.32
N ASP A 49 1.52 -7.61 -9.56
CA ASP A 49 1.93 -8.98 -9.91
C ASP A 49 3.36 -9.30 -9.44
N LYS A 50 4.23 -8.29 -9.33
CA LYS A 50 5.61 -8.49 -8.81
C LYS A 50 5.61 -8.73 -7.30
N ASP A 51 4.68 -8.12 -6.59
CA ASP A 51 4.59 -8.17 -5.13
C ASP A 51 3.61 -9.27 -4.64
N GLU A 52 3.13 -10.12 -5.56
CA GLU A 52 2.15 -11.19 -5.27
C GLU A 52 2.54 -12.09 -4.08
N PRO A 53 3.81 -12.49 -3.86
CA PRO A 53 4.17 -13.32 -2.71
C PRO A 53 3.79 -12.66 -1.37
N ILE A 54 4.05 -11.36 -1.22
CA ILE A 54 3.70 -10.60 -0.01
C ILE A 54 2.17 -10.50 0.13
N PHE A 55 1.46 -10.24 -0.97
CA PHE A 55 0.00 -10.11 -0.95
C PHE A 55 -0.66 -11.43 -0.58
N ARG A 56 -0.15 -12.56 -1.11
CA ARG A 56 -0.60 -13.89 -0.71
C ARG A 56 -0.32 -14.17 0.77
N HIS A 57 0.84 -13.74 1.27
CA HIS A 57 1.17 -13.89 2.68
C HIS A 57 0.16 -13.12 3.56
N LEU A 58 -0.07 -11.84 3.30
CA LEU A 58 -1.05 -11.04 4.03
C LEU A 58 -2.46 -11.66 3.95
N ALA A 59 -2.88 -12.11 2.76
CA ALA A 59 -4.17 -12.76 2.61
C ALA A 59 -4.26 -14.09 3.38
N SER A 60 -3.16 -14.84 3.50
CA SER A 60 -3.14 -16.07 4.31
C SER A 60 -3.35 -15.80 5.81
N TRP A 61 -3.07 -14.58 6.26
CA TRP A 61 -3.34 -14.11 7.61
C TRP A 61 -4.75 -13.53 7.79
N GLY A 62 -5.52 -13.45 6.72
CA GLY A 62 -6.94 -13.09 6.79
C GLY A 62 -7.28 -11.69 6.30
N PHE A 63 -6.36 -11.00 5.63
CA PHE A 63 -6.63 -9.73 4.96
C PHE A 63 -7.18 -9.96 3.55
N VAL A 64 -8.01 -9.05 3.08
CA VAL A 64 -8.26 -8.85 1.64
C VAL A 64 -7.23 -7.85 1.15
N VAL A 65 -6.43 -8.18 0.14
CA VAL A 65 -5.34 -7.33 -0.34
C VAL A 65 -5.61 -6.95 -1.79
N ALA A 66 -5.67 -5.67 -2.09
CA ALA A 66 -5.94 -5.15 -3.42
C ALA A 66 -4.79 -4.30 -3.94
N GLY A 67 -4.43 -4.50 -5.20
CA GLY A 67 -3.38 -3.75 -5.89
C GLY A 67 -3.68 -3.59 -7.38
N ASN A 68 -2.83 -2.84 -8.06
CA ASN A 68 -2.98 -2.54 -9.48
C ASN A 68 -1.64 -2.58 -10.23
N THR A 69 -1.68 -2.40 -11.55
CA THR A 69 -0.49 -2.39 -12.42
C THR A 69 0.00 -0.99 -12.77
N ASP A 70 -0.45 0.04 -12.06
CA ASP A 70 0.09 1.39 -12.24
C ASP A 70 1.56 1.41 -11.84
N ALA A 71 2.42 1.81 -12.78
CA ALA A 71 3.86 1.94 -12.56
C ALA A 71 4.25 3.30 -11.92
N GLN A 72 3.27 4.21 -11.71
CA GLN A 72 3.47 5.59 -11.25
C GLN A 72 2.46 5.97 -10.16
N THR A 73 2.46 5.24 -9.05
CA THR A 73 1.47 5.31 -7.98
C THR A 73 1.58 6.53 -7.06
N ALA A 74 2.61 7.37 -7.22
CA ALA A 74 2.93 8.46 -6.30
C ALA A 74 1.81 9.49 -6.12
N THR A 75 0.93 9.66 -7.11
CA THR A 75 -0.21 10.60 -7.02
C THR A 75 -1.32 10.16 -6.07
N GLY A 76 -1.37 8.87 -5.71
CA GLY A 76 -2.47 8.29 -4.94
C GLY A 76 -3.72 7.93 -5.74
N PHE A 77 -3.92 8.45 -6.97
CA PHE A 77 -5.14 8.19 -7.75
C PHE A 77 -5.41 6.71 -7.99
N SER A 78 -4.38 5.93 -8.32
CA SER A 78 -4.57 4.50 -8.55
C SER A 78 -4.93 3.73 -7.27
N ALA A 79 -4.59 4.24 -6.07
CA ALA A 79 -5.08 3.69 -4.81
C ALA A 79 -6.57 3.96 -4.62
N GLU A 80 -7.04 5.19 -4.90
CA GLU A 80 -8.47 5.53 -4.86
C GLU A 80 -9.27 4.65 -5.83
N TRP A 81 -8.79 4.47 -7.07
CA TRP A 81 -9.44 3.58 -8.04
C TRP A 81 -9.43 2.12 -7.59
N THR A 82 -8.35 1.66 -6.97
CA THR A 82 -8.27 0.30 -6.41
C THR A 82 -9.30 0.12 -5.29
N LEU A 83 -9.45 1.12 -4.45
CA LEU A 83 -10.45 1.14 -3.38
C LEU A 83 -11.88 1.11 -3.96
N ASP A 84 -12.18 1.98 -4.92
CA ASP A 84 -13.48 2.02 -5.59
C ASP A 84 -13.86 0.66 -6.20
N GLN A 85 -12.91 0.00 -6.88
CA GLN A 85 -13.10 -1.33 -7.47
C GLN A 85 -13.36 -2.41 -6.41
N ALA A 86 -12.58 -2.41 -5.33
CA ALA A 86 -12.72 -3.39 -4.25
C ALA A 86 -14.07 -3.23 -3.52
N LEU A 87 -14.49 -1.99 -3.24
CA LEU A 87 -15.78 -1.72 -2.60
C LEU A 87 -16.96 -2.03 -3.53
N ALA A 88 -16.86 -1.76 -4.83
CA ALA A 88 -17.87 -2.16 -5.80
C ALA A 88 -18.03 -3.70 -5.85
N ALA A 89 -16.90 -4.43 -5.85
CA ALA A 89 -16.92 -5.89 -5.83
C ALA A 89 -17.50 -6.45 -4.52
N ASN A 90 -17.35 -5.75 -3.39
CA ASN A 90 -17.95 -6.11 -2.10
C ASN A 90 -19.49 -6.00 -2.12
N GLN A 91 -20.05 -5.16 -2.99
CA GLN A 91 -21.49 -4.96 -3.13
C GLN A 91 -22.11 -5.78 -4.29
N ASP A 92 -21.31 -6.34 -5.18
CA ASP A 92 -21.79 -7.16 -6.31
C ASP A 92 -22.02 -8.61 -5.88
N SER A 93 -23.27 -9.06 -5.88
CA SER A 93 -23.64 -10.44 -5.54
C SER A 93 -23.06 -11.52 -6.46
N LYS A 94 -22.51 -11.16 -7.62
CA LYS A 94 -21.80 -12.06 -8.54
C LYS A 94 -20.31 -12.12 -8.27
N SER A 95 -19.78 -11.19 -7.47
CA SER A 95 -18.37 -11.13 -7.12
C SER A 95 -18.01 -12.19 -6.07
N PRO A 96 -16.84 -12.84 -6.17
CA PRO A 96 -16.35 -13.69 -5.10
C PRO A 96 -16.00 -12.90 -3.82
N LEU A 97 -16.01 -11.56 -3.88
CA LEU A 97 -15.77 -10.67 -2.74
C LEU A 97 -17.06 -10.17 -2.09
N TYR A 98 -18.22 -10.62 -2.55
CA TYR A 98 -19.51 -10.16 -2.04
C TYR A 98 -19.59 -10.32 -0.51
N HIS A 99 -19.77 -9.20 0.20
CA HIS A 99 -19.79 -9.09 1.66
C HIS A 99 -18.55 -9.66 2.39
N GLN A 100 -17.39 -9.72 1.71
CA GLN A 100 -16.15 -10.21 2.31
C GLN A 100 -15.23 -9.11 2.85
N ILE A 101 -15.48 -7.85 2.52
CA ILE A 101 -14.65 -6.72 2.96
C ILE A 101 -15.33 -5.99 4.11
N ASP A 102 -14.58 -5.78 5.21
CA ASP A 102 -14.98 -4.86 6.27
C ASP A 102 -14.59 -3.43 5.85
N GLU A 103 -15.58 -2.68 5.39
CA GLU A 103 -15.40 -1.31 4.87
C GLU A 103 -15.00 -0.30 5.96
N LYS A 104 -14.98 -0.70 7.23
CA LYS A 104 -14.54 0.13 8.36
C LYS A 104 -13.08 -0.12 8.73
N GLU A 105 -12.49 -1.19 8.21
CA GLU A 105 -11.14 -1.64 8.52
C GLU A 105 -10.29 -1.65 7.24
N ILE A 106 -9.90 -0.46 6.76
CA ILE A 106 -9.13 -0.29 5.53
C ILE A 106 -7.77 0.27 5.86
N GLY A 107 -6.70 -0.40 5.43
CA GLY A 107 -5.32 0.05 5.53
C GLY A 107 -4.71 0.35 4.16
N ILE A 108 -3.63 1.12 4.15
CA ILE A 108 -2.86 1.43 2.96
C ILE A 108 -1.39 1.07 3.16
N VAL A 109 -0.78 0.45 2.16
CA VAL A 109 0.65 0.11 2.16
C VAL A 109 1.29 0.67 0.91
N GLY A 110 2.34 1.49 1.08
CA GLY A 110 3.09 2.06 -0.03
C GLY A 110 4.56 1.66 -0.02
N TYR A 111 5.06 1.16 -1.16
CA TYR A 111 6.46 0.81 -1.34
C TYR A 111 7.16 1.82 -2.25
N SER A 112 8.37 2.29 -1.88
CA SER A 112 9.15 3.21 -2.68
C SER A 112 8.37 4.49 -3.00
N GLN A 113 8.20 4.88 -4.26
CA GLN A 113 7.30 5.99 -4.64
C GLN A 113 5.85 5.79 -4.19
N GLY A 114 5.41 4.54 -4.04
CA GLY A 114 4.09 4.24 -3.47
C GLY A 114 3.95 4.72 -2.02
N GLY A 115 5.08 4.94 -1.31
CA GLY A 115 5.09 5.62 -0.02
C GLY A 115 4.56 7.05 -0.13
N ALA A 116 5.05 7.85 -1.08
CA ALA A 116 4.48 9.18 -1.37
C ALA A 116 3.01 9.07 -1.78
N GLY A 117 2.67 8.07 -2.62
CA GLY A 117 1.29 7.79 -3.02
C GLY A 117 0.37 7.50 -1.82
N ALA A 118 0.87 6.79 -0.80
CA ALA A 118 0.08 6.54 0.41
C ALA A 118 -0.24 7.84 1.17
N TYR A 119 0.73 8.75 1.32
CA TYR A 119 0.48 10.07 1.89
C TYR A 119 -0.54 10.86 1.06
N ASN A 120 -0.33 10.95 -0.25
CA ASN A 120 -1.21 11.68 -1.17
C ASN A 120 -2.63 11.10 -1.19
N THR A 121 -2.79 9.79 -1.06
CA THR A 121 -4.12 9.14 -0.94
C THR A 121 -4.85 9.59 0.33
N LEU A 122 -4.15 9.76 1.46
CA LEU A 122 -4.79 10.23 2.70
C LEU A 122 -5.31 11.67 2.59
N GLU A 123 -4.74 12.48 1.71
CA GLU A 123 -5.20 13.84 1.40
C GLU A 123 -6.28 13.86 0.31
N GLY A 124 -6.54 12.74 -0.36
CA GLY A 124 -7.55 12.58 -1.41
C GLY A 124 -8.97 12.47 -0.87
N LYS A 125 -9.93 12.30 -1.79
CA LYS A 125 -11.39 12.30 -1.51
C LYS A 125 -11.84 11.22 -0.52
N ASP A 126 -11.13 10.09 -0.47
CA ASP A 126 -11.47 8.91 0.33
C ASP A 126 -10.45 8.66 1.47
N GLY A 127 -9.62 9.65 1.77
CA GLY A 127 -8.56 9.54 2.78
C GLY A 127 -9.06 9.17 4.18
N ASP A 128 -10.25 9.60 4.55
CA ASP A 128 -10.92 9.33 5.83
C ASP A 128 -11.35 7.86 6.01
N LYS A 129 -11.44 7.10 4.93
CA LYS A 129 -11.75 5.66 4.96
C LYS A 129 -10.57 4.84 5.50
N PHE A 130 -9.33 5.32 5.33
CA PHE A 130 -8.16 4.60 5.80
C PHE A 130 -7.98 4.72 7.32
N LYS A 131 -7.66 3.60 7.97
CA LYS A 131 -7.51 3.49 9.42
C LYS A 131 -6.07 3.26 9.87
N THR A 132 -5.19 2.88 8.94
CA THR A 132 -3.77 2.68 9.19
C THR A 132 -2.96 2.83 7.90
N MET A 133 -1.71 3.25 8.03
CA MET A 133 -0.77 3.35 6.92
C MET A 133 0.54 2.65 7.24
N VAL A 134 1.10 1.96 6.24
CA VAL A 134 2.46 1.45 6.29
C VAL A 134 3.23 1.95 5.07
N THR A 135 4.43 2.47 5.27
CA THR A 135 5.36 2.73 4.17
C THR A 135 6.56 1.80 4.28
N VAL A 136 6.94 1.18 3.18
CA VAL A 136 8.11 0.31 3.11
C VAL A 136 9.12 0.91 2.14
N SER A 137 10.30 1.25 2.65
CA SER A 137 11.34 1.93 1.85
C SER A 137 10.76 3.11 1.05
N GLY A 138 9.83 3.85 1.68
CA GLY A 138 9.13 4.96 1.03
C GLY A 138 10.08 6.11 0.71
N VAL A 139 9.91 6.73 -0.47
CA VAL A 139 10.64 7.95 -0.79
C VAL A 139 10.33 9.02 0.24
N THR A 140 11.33 9.79 0.65
CA THR A 140 11.14 10.90 1.59
C THR A 140 10.69 12.15 0.82
N GLU A 141 9.96 13.04 1.50
CA GLU A 141 9.53 14.32 0.93
C GLU A 141 10.72 15.10 0.35
N SER A 142 11.82 15.18 1.09
CA SER A 142 13.03 15.91 0.68
C SER A 142 13.69 15.34 -0.58
N ILE A 143 13.53 14.07 -0.89
CA ILE A 143 13.98 13.49 -2.17
C ILE A 143 13.10 13.97 -3.32
N GLY A 144 11.79 14.05 -3.13
CA GLY A 144 10.88 14.64 -4.11
C GLY A 144 11.26 16.08 -4.46
N GLU A 145 11.58 16.88 -3.45
CA GLU A 145 12.06 18.25 -3.63
C GLU A 145 13.41 18.31 -4.37
N LYS A 146 14.41 17.55 -3.93
CA LYS A 146 15.76 17.52 -4.53
C LYS A 146 15.74 17.08 -6.00
N LEU A 147 14.88 16.16 -6.36
CA LEU A 147 14.76 15.62 -7.72
C LEU A 147 13.75 16.41 -8.58
N HIS A 148 13.12 17.44 -8.04
CA HIS A 148 12.05 18.21 -8.70
C HIS A 148 10.91 17.32 -9.23
N LEU A 149 10.50 16.35 -8.42
CA LEU A 149 9.40 15.42 -8.70
C LEU A 149 8.16 15.79 -7.85
N PRO A 150 7.32 16.71 -8.32
CA PRO A 150 6.22 17.25 -7.50
C PRO A 150 5.25 16.17 -7.01
N VAL A 151 5.09 15.08 -7.73
CA VAL A 151 4.24 13.95 -7.32
C VAL A 151 4.82 13.13 -6.17
N TRP A 152 6.08 13.35 -5.79
CA TRP A 152 6.73 12.75 -4.62
C TRP A 152 6.74 13.68 -3.42
N ILE A 153 6.22 14.90 -3.57
CA ILE A 153 6.07 15.86 -2.48
C ILE A 153 4.72 15.60 -1.80
N TYR A 154 4.71 15.50 -0.50
CA TYR A 154 3.55 15.24 0.34
C TYR A 154 3.73 15.90 1.71
N ASP A 155 2.69 16.04 2.49
CA ASP A 155 2.75 16.63 3.83
C ASP A 155 2.57 15.57 4.93
N PRO A 156 3.66 15.12 5.60
CA PRO A 156 3.54 14.14 6.68
C PRO A 156 2.69 14.64 7.86
N SER A 157 2.51 15.96 8.02
CA SER A 157 1.71 16.53 9.11
C SER A 157 0.21 16.26 8.96
N LYS A 158 -0.24 15.82 7.80
CA LYS A 158 -1.63 15.42 7.56
C LYS A 158 -1.95 14.02 8.08
N VAL A 159 -0.93 13.23 8.42
CA VAL A 159 -1.14 11.86 8.91
C VAL A 159 -1.55 11.87 10.37
N THR A 160 -2.80 11.52 10.64
CA THR A 160 -3.39 11.43 11.98
C THR A 160 -3.74 10.00 12.40
N ILE A 161 -3.76 9.07 11.44
CA ILE A 161 -4.04 7.64 11.66
C ILE A 161 -2.77 6.89 12.10
N PRO A 162 -2.90 5.70 12.73
CA PRO A 162 -1.76 4.84 13.02
C PRO A 162 -0.86 4.61 11.81
N VAL A 163 0.45 4.79 12.00
CA VAL A 163 1.43 4.66 10.92
C VAL A 163 2.67 3.89 11.35
N PHE A 164 3.15 3.02 10.45
CA PHE A 164 4.44 2.38 10.57
C PHE A 164 5.30 2.68 9.35
N MET A 165 6.48 3.26 9.57
CA MET A 165 7.47 3.52 8.54
C MET A 165 8.59 2.49 8.64
N ALA A 166 8.75 1.65 7.63
CA ALA A 166 9.80 0.64 7.54
C ALA A 166 10.79 0.98 6.41
N ALA A 167 12.09 0.70 6.63
CA ALA A 167 13.11 0.80 5.59
C ALA A 167 14.25 -0.18 5.88
N GLY A 168 15.11 -0.42 4.90
CA GLY A 168 16.32 -1.21 5.08
C GLY A 168 17.52 -0.40 5.57
N THR A 169 18.61 -1.07 5.92
CA THR A 169 19.91 -0.44 6.22
C THR A 169 20.90 -0.53 5.06
N GLY A 170 20.50 -1.15 3.94
CA GLY A 170 21.28 -1.28 2.73
C GLY A 170 21.59 0.05 2.04
N ILE A 171 22.41 0.03 1.02
CA ILE A 171 22.95 1.26 0.42
C ILE A 171 21.87 2.12 -0.23
N LEU A 172 20.94 1.51 -0.98
CA LEU A 172 19.90 2.26 -1.68
C LEU A 172 19.00 2.98 -0.70
N ASP A 173 18.47 2.28 0.31
CA ASP A 173 17.62 2.90 1.32
C ASP A 173 18.39 3.93 2.15
N ARG A 174 19.59 3.56 2.62
CA ARG A 174 20.36 4.42 3.53
C ARG A 174 20.86 5.71 2.90
N LYS A 175 21.20 5.69 1.60
CA LYS A 175 21.88 6.80 0.92
C LYS A 175 21.00 7.56 -0.06
N LEU A 176 19.94 6.92 -0.57
CA LEU A 176 19.21 7.47 -1.71
C LEU A 176 17.70 7.56 -1.48
N ILE A 177 17.04 6.46 -1.09
CA ILE A 177 15.57 6.42 -1.12
C ILE A 177 14.95 6.84 0.22
N THR A 178 15.48 6.28 1.33
CA THR A 178 14.96 6.54 2.67
C THR A 178 16.11 6.80 3.66
N PRO A 179 16.91 7.87 3.48
CA PRO A 179 17.96 8.22 4.43
C PRO A 179 17.39 8.36 5.84
N LEU A 180 18.13 7.89 6.86
CA LEU A 180 17.61 7.83 8.22
C LEU A 180 17.20 9.19 8.78
N ASP A 181 17.99 10.22 8.50
CA ASP A 181 17.71 11.56 9.04
C ASP A 181 16.47 12.19 8.38
N GLU A 182 16.28 11.96 7.08
CA GLU A 182 15.06 12.36 6.37
C GLU A 182 13.82 11.56 6.81
N MET A 183 13.99 10.25 7.04
CA MET A 183 12.93 9.42 7.61
C MET A 183 12.52 9.91 9.01
N LYS A 184 13.48 10.30 9.86
CA LYS A 184 13.22 10.91 11.17
C LYS A 184 12.53 12.27 11.04
N GLU A 185 12.92 13.08 10.08
CA GLU A 185 12.27 14.36 9.81
C GLU A 185 10.80 14.14 9.45
N ASN A 186 10.50 13.27 8.49
CA ASN A 186 9.12 12.92 8.14
C ASN A 186 8.35 12.41 9.36
N TYR A 187 8.96 11.49 10.12
CA TYR A 187 8.36 10.95 11.34
C TYR A 187 8.02 12.03 12.36
N SER A 188 8.88 13.04 12.53
CA SER A 188 8.67 14.14 13.49
C SER A 188 7.50 15.05 13.12
N LYS A 189 7.13 15.11 11.84
CA LYS A 189 6.00 15.91 11.34
C LYS A 189 4.65 15.20 11.54
N ILE A 190 4.62 13.87 11.68
CA ILE A 190 3.40 13.06 11.79
C ILE A 190 2.61 13.43 13.06
N GLN A 191 1.29 13.63 12.89
CA GLN A 191 0.37 14.00 13.98
C GLN A 191 -0.33 12.81 14.64
N SER A 192 -0.07 11.59 14.18
CA SER A 192 -0.64 10.39 14.78
C SER A 192 -0.11 10.17 16.20
N LYS A 193 -1.03 9.80 17.12
CA LYS A 193 -0.67 9.37 18.48
C LYS A 193 -0.06 7.96 18.50
N THR A 194 -0.21 7.21 17.42
CA THR A 194 0.29 5.84 17.24
C THR A 194 1.16 5.80 16.00
N ALA A 195 2.41 6.23 16.16
CA ALA A 195 3.39 6.22 15.09
C ALA A 195 4.61 5.40 15.53
N ALA A 196 5.17 4.62 14.62
CA ALA A 196 6.42 3.91 14.81
C ALA A 196 7.26 3.94 13.53
N MET A 197 8.57 3.87 13.68
CA MET A 197 9.47 3.70 12.55
C MET A 197 10.55 2.68 12.91
N GLY A 198 11.04 1.96 11.90
CA GLY A 198 12.09 0.98 12.10
C GLY A 198 12.88 0.71 10.82
N ARG A 199 14.11 0.18 11.00
CA ARG A 199 14.93 -0.25 9.87
C ARG A 199 15.33 -1.70 10.05
N ARG A 200 15.09 -2.49 9.01
CA ARG A 200 15.56 -3.86 8.98
C ARG A 200 17.05 -3.90 8.68
N LYS A 201 17.81 -4.47 9.58
CA LYS A 201 19.25 -4.66 9.42
C LYS A 201 19.51 -5.57 8.21
N ASP A 202 20.50 -5.18 7.40
CA ASP A 202 20.99 -5.90 6.23
C ASP A 202 19.98 -6.09 5.07
N ALA A 203 18.79 -5.49 5.16
CA ALA A 203 17.86 -5.40 4.03
C ALA A 203 18.10 -4.12 3.23
N ASP A 204 17.88 -4.16 1.92
CA ASP A 204 17.96 -3.00 1.04
C ASP A 204 16.66 -2.82 0.25
N HIS A 205 16.60 -1.78 -0.54
CA HIS A 205 15.41 -1.30 -1.23
C HIS A 205 14.64 -2.36 -2.01
N LEU A 206 15.35 -3.21 -2.75
CA LEU A 206 14.73 -4.22 -3.61
C LEU A 206 14.43 -5.56 -2.92
N ASP A 207 14.81 -5.73 -1.66
CA ASP A 207 14.66 -7.02 -0.97
C ASP A 207 13.19 -7.39 -0.77
N ILE A 208 12.31 -6.41 -0.63
CA ILE A 208 10.87 -6.66 -0.54
C ILE A 208 10.30 -7.35 -1.79
N GLN A 209 10.91 -7.15 -2.96
CA GLN A 209 10.45 -7.77 -4.22
C GLN A 209 11.13 -9.11 -4.51
N THR A 210 12.37 -9.31 -4.01
CA THR A 210 13.21 -10.45 -4.36
C THR A 210 13.33 -11.48 -3.25
N ALA A 211 13.16 -11.04 -2.00
CA ALA A 211 13.20 -11.88 -0.81
C ALA A 211 12.06 -11.44 0.11
N ALA A 212 10.84 -11.89 -0.21
CA ALA A 212 9.67 -11.63 0.65
C ALA A 212 9.96 -11.95 2.12
N ASP A 213 10.77 -12.98 2.37
CA ASP A 213 11.25 -13.38 3.70
C ASP A 213 12.07 -12.29 4.42
N ALA A 214 12.63 -11.33 3.70
CA ALA A 214 13.43 -10.27 4.31
C ALA A 214 12.60 -9.29 5.15
N TYR A 215 11.30 -9.15 4.86
CA TYR A 215 10.38 -8.25 5.56
C TYR A 215 9.21 -8.97 6.27
N ILE A 216 9.10 -10.27 6.08
CA ILE A 216 8.15 -11.17 6.73
C ILE A 216 8.87 -11.96 7.82
#